data_beb1674a9e73716b99ffb0f767315bed
#
_entry.id   beb1674a9e73716b99ffb0f767315bed
#
_cell.length_a   1.000
_cell.length_b   1.000
_cell.length_c   1.000
_cell.angle_alpha   90.00
_cell.angle_beta   90.00
_cell.angle_gamma   90.00
#
_symmetry.space_group_name_H-M   'P 1'
#
loop_
_entity.id
_entity.type
_entity.pdbx_description
1 polymer ?
#
loop_
_entity_poly.entity_id
_entity_poly.type
_entity_poly.pdbx_seq_one_letter_code
_entity_poly.pdbx_strand_id
1 'polypeptide(L)'
;MKPMQRIVYIWRLIAKVIAYATFGGASAFFSCFFPFIFILSGFNRERFKKMARAVNLRWFKIYVGEMTALSLLKVRVNHAERLQNIHSCVVVANHPSLLDVVVLFSLVPNVNCIVKGSLGKTPFIHNVVNTLFIPNSLSFEDQMVRASEGMDHGESLIIFPEGT
;
A
#
# COMPACT_ATOMS: atom_id res chain seq x y z
N MET A 1 -6.10 -30.25 -22.50
CA MET A 1 -6.72 -29.68 -21.28
C MET A 1 -8.19 -30.10 -21.26
N LYS A 2 -8.66 -30.65 -20.13
CA LYS A 2 -10.09 -30.97 -19.93
C LYS A 2 -10.91 -29.65 -19.97
N PRO A 3 -12.17 -29.65 -20.48
CA PRO A 3 -12.95 -28.42 -20.64
C PRO A 3 -13.07 -27.57 -19.35
N MET A 4 -13.20 -28.21 -18.21
CA MET A 4 -13.22 -27.57 -16.89
C MET A 4 -11.94 -26.77 -16.59
N GLN A 5 -10.77 -27.33 -16.92
CA GLN A 5 -9.48 -26.65 -16.72
C GLN A 5 -9.33 -25.41 -17.60
N ARG A 6 -9.91 -25.43 -18.80
CA ARG A 6 -9.91 -24.30 -19.73
C ARG A 6 -10.78 -23.15 -19.21
N ILE A 7 -11.95 -23.46 -18.66
CA ILE A 7 -12.86 -22.47 -18.04
C ILE A 7 -12.17 -21.79 -16.84
N VAL A 8 -11.58 -22.56 -15.94
CA VAL A 8 -10.84 -22.03 -14.78
C VAL A 8 -9.66 -21.15 -15.22
N TYR A 9 -8.94 -21.55 -16.26
CA TYR A 9 -7.83 -20.77 -16.78
C TYR A 9 -8.29 -19.41 -17.34
N ILE A 10 -9.35 -19.42 -18.16
CA ILE A 10 -9.93 -18.19 -18.74
C ILE A 10 -10.44 -17.27 -17.63
N TRP A 11 -11.15 -17.82 -16.63
CA TRP A 11 -11.61 -17.05 -15.48
C TRP A 11 -10.45 -16.37 -14.75
N ARG A 12 -9.38 -17.11 -14.44
CA ARG A 12 -8.20 -16.55 -13.77
C ARG A 12 -7.51 -15.47 -14.59
N LEU A 13 -7.51 -15.58 -15.92
CA LEU A 13 -6.96 -14.55 -16.80
C LEU A 13 -7.80 -13.27 -16.72
N ILE A 14 -9.11 -13.38 -16.86
CA ILE A 14 -10.04 -12.26 -16.75
C ILE A 14 -9.92 -11.59 -15.37
N ALA A 15 -9.94 -12.39 -14.31
CA ALA A 15 -9.80 -11.89 -12.95
C ALA A 15 -8.50 -11.10 -12.73
N LYS A 16 -7.37 -11.57 -13.28
CA LYS A 16 -6.09 -10.83 -13.23
C LYS A 16 -6.17 -9.51 -13.99
N VAL A 17 -6.77 -9.49 -15.18
CA VAL A 17 -6.93 -8.26 -15.96
C VAL A 17 -7.76 -7.24 -15.19
N ILE A 18 -8.87 -7.67 -14.58
CA ILE A 18 -9.71 -6.83 -13.73
C ILE A 18 -8.87 -6.26 -12.57
N ALA A 19 -8.17 -7.11 -11.82
CA ALA A 19 -7.36 -6.69 -10.68
C ALA A 19 -6.27 -5.67 -11.08
N TYR A 20 -5.57 -5.87 -12.20
CA TYR A 20 -4.60 -4.89 -12.69
C TYR A 20 -5.24 -3.58 -13.14
N ALA A 21 -6.38 -3.64 -13.82
CA ALA A 21 -7.11 -2.45 -14.27
C ALA A 21 -7.63 -1.65 -13.05
N THR A 22 -8.17 -2.32 -12.04
CA THR A 22 -8.63 -1.70 -10.80
C THR A 22 -7.48 -1.05 -10.04
N PHE A 23 -6.35 -1.74 -9.90
CA PHE A 23 -5.17 -1.19 -9.21
C PHE A 23 -4.60 0.02 -9.96
N GLY A 24 -4.40 -0.08 -11.27
CA GLY A 24 -3.87 1.01 -12.09
C GLY A 24 -4.82 2.20 -12.17
N GLY A 25 -6.10 1.95 -12.41
CA GLY A 25 -7.14 2.99 -12.47
C GLY A 25 -7.29 3.75 -11.14
N ALA A 26 -7.28 3.03 -10.02
CA ALA A 26 -7.31 3.67 -8.71
C ALA A 26 -6.05 4.48 -8.43
N SER A 27 -4.88 3.98 -8.79
CA SER A 27 -3.62 4.72 -8.61
C SER A 27 -3.63 6.03 -9.38
N ALA A 28 -4.13 6.03 -10.62
CA ALA A 28 -4.31 7.22 -11.43
C ALA A 28 -5.33 8.19 -10.79
N PHE A 29 -6.47 7.66 -10.35
CA PHE A 29 -7.51 8.44 -9.67
C PHE A 29 -6.96 9.11 -8.40
N PHE A 30 -6.26 8.37 -7.54
CA PHE A 30 -5.65 8.93 -6.35
C PHE A 30 -4.63 10.02 -6.66
N SER A 31 -3.78 9.83 -7.67
CA SER A 31 -2.83 10.86 -8.10
C SER A 31 -3.51 12.17 -8.49
N CYS A 32 -4.66 12.09 -9.17
CA CYS A 32 -5.47 13.27 -9.52
C CYS A 32 -6.16 13.89 -8.29
N PHE A 33 -6.53 13.06 -7.30
CA PHE A 33 -7.22 13.53 -6.08
C PHE A 33 -6.29 14.08 -5.01
N PHE A 34 -4.99 13.85 -5.08
CA PHE A 34 -4.01 14.32 -4.09
C PHE A 34 -4.07 15.84 -3.85
N PRO A 35 -4.12 16.73 -4.87
CA PRO A 35 -4.25 18.15 -4.66
C PRO A 35 -5.52 18.53 -3.89
N PHE A 36 -6.63 17.82 -4.15
CA PHE A 36 -7.90 18.06 -3.47
C PHE A 36 -7.83 17.67 -1.99
N ILE A 37 -7.21 16.52 -1.67
CA ILE A 37 -6.96 16.11 -0.27
C ILE A 37 -6.06 17.13 0.43
N PHE A 38 -5.08 17.70 -0.27
CA PHE A 38 -4.20 18.73 0.29
C PHE A 38 -4.95 20.02 0.64
N ILE A 39 -5.87 20.47 -0.22
CA ILE A 39 -6.75 21.62 0.06
C ILE A 39 -7.65 21.31 1.28
N LEU A 40 -8.29 20.13 1.33
CA LEU A 40 -9.13 19.71 2.45
C LEU A 40 -8.36 19.60 3.77
N SER A 41 -7.07 19.33 3.73
CA SER A 41 -6.20 19.29 4.91
C SER A 41 -5.89 20.67 5.48
N GLY A 42 -6.35 21.75 4.83
CA GLY A 42 -6.03 23.14 5.19
C GLY A 42 -4.57 23.49 4.93
N PHE A 43 -3.96 22.92 3.88
CA PHE A 43 -2.54 23.08 3.53
C PHE A 43 -1.57 22.58 4.61
N ASN A 44 -2.06 21.83 5.58
CA ASN A 44 -1.23 21.22 6.62
C ASN A 44 -0.69 19.88 6.15
N ARG A 45 0.64 19.77 6.01
CA ARG A 45 1.33 18.61 5.46
C ARG A 45 1.09 17.33 6.26
N GLU A 46 1.08 17.42 7.59
CA GLU A 46 0.88 16.23 8.44
C GLU A 46 -0.58 15.75 8.41
N ARG A 47 -1.54 16.68 8.44
CA ARG A 47 -2.96 16.35 8.24
C ARG A 47 -3.19 15.71 6.88
N PHE A 48 -2.56 16.25 5.84
CA PHE A 48 -2.63 15.70 4.48
C PHE A 48 -2.12 14.25 4.43
N LYS A 49 -0.92 13.98 4.95
CA LYS A 49 -0.37 12.61 4.99
C LYS A 49 -1.31 11.65 5.72
N LYS A 50 -1.82 12.05 6.88
CA LYS A 50 -2.75 11.24 7.68
C LYS A 50 -4.05 10.95 6.93
N MET A 51 -4.65 11.95 6.28
CA MET A 51 -5.85 11.78 5.45
C MET A 51 -5.57 10.89 4.24
N ALA A 52 -4.48 11.13 3.52
CA ALA A 52 -4.10 10.34 2.36
C ALA A 52 -3.85 8.87 2.72
N ARG A 53 -3.19 8.58 3.86
CA ARG A 53 -3.01 7.21 4.36
C ARG A 53 -4.31 6.56 4.78
N ALA A 54 -5.23 7.29 5.39
CA ALA A 54 -6.55 6.75 5.74
C ALA A 54 -7.37 6.37 4.49
N VAL A 55 -7.29 7.17 3.42
CA VAL A 55 -7.90 6.86 2.13
C VAL A 55 -7.23 5.62 1.52
N ASN A 56 -5.91 5.58 1.55
CA ASN A 56 -5.11 4.46 1.03
C ASN A 56 -5.42 3.14 1.76
N LEU A 57 -5.53 3.16 3.09
CA LEU A 57 -5.94 2.00 3.90
C LEU A 57 -7.30 1.46 3.48
N ARG A 58 -8.30 2.35 3.31
CA ARG A 58 -9.65 1.95 2.86
C ARG A 58 -9.62 1.35 1.47
N TRP A 59 -8.85 1.95 0.59
CA TRP A 59 -8.67 1.44 -0.77
C TRP A 59 -8.05 0.04 -0.77
N PHE A 60 -6.96 -0.17 -0.05
CA PHE A 60 -6.34 -1.50 0.02
C PHE A 60 -7.27 -2.55 0.64
N LYS A 61 -8.11 -2.19 1.62
CA LYS A 61 -9.16 -3.09 2.14
C LYS A 61 -10.14 -3.52 1.05
N ILE A 62 -10.61 -2.57 0.24
CA ILE A 62 -11.53 -2.85 -0.89
C ILE A 62 -10.82 -3.74 -1.91
N TYR A 63 -9.59 -3.41 -2.27
CA TYR A 63 -8.81 -4.17 -3.26
C TYR A 63 -8.49 -5.60 -2.82
N VAL A 64 -8.12 -5.81 -1.56
CA VAL A 64 -7.94 -7.16 -0.99
C VAL A 64 -9.26 -7.94 -0.99
N GLY A 65 -10.36 -7.28 -0.69
CA GLY A 65 -11.72 -7.85 -0.79
C GLY A 65 -12.06 -8.27 -2.23
N GLU A 66 -11.80 -7.42 -3.21
CA GLU A 66 -11.97 -7.70 -4.64
C GLU A 66 -11.15 -8.92 -5.07
N MET A 67 -9.86 -8.95 -4.75
CA MET A 67 -8.98 -10.08 -5.09
C MET A 67 -9.43 -11.38 -4.45
N THR A 68 -9.99 -11.32 -3.24
CA THR A 68 -10.53 -12.49 -2.55
C THR A 68 -11.82 -12.95 -3.24
N ALA A 69 -12.72 -12.05 -3.60
CA ALA A 69 -13.95 -12.35 -4.32
C ALA A 69 -13.68 -12.95 -5.71
N LEU A 70 -12.65 -12.46 -6.41
CA LEU A 70 -12.18 -13.01 -7.69
C LEU A 70 -11.42 -14.34 -7.56
N SER A 71 -11.26 -14.87 -6.34
CA SER A 71 -10.49 -16.10 -6.06
C SER A 71 -9.02 -16.02 -6.49
N LEU A 72 -8.45 -14.83 -6.55
CA LEU A 72 -7.03 -14.59 -6.84
C LEU A 72 -6.16 -14.63 -5.58
N LEU A 73 -6.76 -14.30 -4.41
CA LEU A 73 -6.08 -14.23 -3.13
C LEU A 73 -6.91 -14.91 -2.06
N LYS A 74 -6.24 -15.59 -1.14
CA LYS A 74 -6.86 -16.13 0.07
C LYS A 74 -6.07 -15.63 1.27
N VAL A 75 -6.63 -14.69 2.01
CA VAL A 75 -6.00 -14.11 3.20
C VAL A 75 -6.56 -14.79 4.44
N ARG A 76 -5.69 -15.19 5.35
CA ARG A 76 -6.04 -15.59 6.71
C ARG A 76 -5.29 -14.70 7.66
N VAL A 77 -5.99 -13.93 8.47
CA VAL A 77 -5.39 -13.03 9.45
C VAL A 77 -5.74 -13.53 10.83
N ASN A 78 -4.71 -13.89 11.59
CA ASN A 78 -4.85 -14.23 13.00
C ASN A 78 -4.51 -12.98 13.83
N HIS A 79 -5.35 -12.66 14.82
CA HIS A 79 -5.14 -11.50 15.70
C HIS A 79 -5.06 -10.15 14.97
N ALA A 80 -5.96 -9.92 13.99
CA ALA A 80 -6.02 -8.67 13.22
C ALA A 80 -6.15 -7.41 14.10
N GLU A 81 -6.78 -7.54 15.27
CA GLU A 81 -6.94 -6.48 16.27
C GLU A 81 -5.60 -5.93 16.76
N ARG A 82 -4.55 -6.75 16.81
CA ARG A 82 -3.20 -6.30 17.20
C ARG A 82 -2.61 -5.32 16.20
N LEU A 83 -2.86 -5.52 14.90
CA LEU A 83 -2.36 -4.66 13.82
C LEU A 83 -3.17 -3.37 13.67
N GLN A 84 -4.44 -3.37 14.08
CA GLN A 84 -5.32 -2.21 13.94
C GLN A 84 -5.06 -1.11 14.97
N ASN A 85 -4.44 -1.47 16.11
CA ASN A 85 -4.22 -0.57 17.23
C ASN A 85 -2.75 -0.20 17.45
N ILE A 86 -1.89 -0.50 16.48
CA ILE A 86 -0.47 -0.15 16.58
C ILE A 86 -0.22 1.30 16.17
N HIS A 87 0.68 1.96 16.89
CA HIS A 87 1.14 3.32 16.62
C HIS A 87 2.64 3.41 16.89
N SER A 88 3.35 4.20 16.09
CA SER A 88 4.78 4.50 16.30
C SER A 88 5.63 3.24 16.52
N CYS A 89 5.40 2.20 15.70
CA CYS A 89 6.13 0.95 15.82
C CYS A 89 6.68 0.47 14.48
N VAL A 90 7.67 -0.40 14.53
CA VAL A 90 8.24 -1.06 13.37
C VAL A 90 7.57 -2.43 13.21
N VAL A 91 6.99 -2.67 12.05
CA VAL A 91 6.42 -3.95 11.64
C VAL A 91 7.40 -4.62 10.69
N VAL A 92 7.99 -5.72 11.12
CA VAL A 92 8.91 -6.51 10.29
C VAL A 92 8.14 -7.68 9.69
N ALA A 93 8.22 -7.85 8.38
CA ALA A 93 7.53 -8.92 7.67
C ALA A 93 8.40 -9.47 6.53
N ASN A 94 8.21 -10.75 6.21
CA ASN A 94 8.77 -11.35 5.00
C ASN A 94 8.00 -10.86 3.77
N HIS A 95 8.69 -10.74 2.63
CA HIS A 95 8.10 -10.22 1.40
C HIS A 95 8.27 -11.18 0.21
N PRO A 96 7.65 -12.38 0.26
CA PRO A 96 7.74 -13.34 -0.84
C PRO A 96 6.97 -12.92 -2.09
N SER A 97 6.01 -11.99 -1.98
CA SER A 97 5.22 -11.51 -3.12
C SER A 97 4.80 -10.05 -2.99
N LEU A 98 4.61 -9.36 -4.13
CA LEU A 98 4.14 -7.97 -4.16
C LEU A 98 2.79 -7.78 -3.44
N LEU A 99 1.99 -8.83 -3.31
CA LEU A 99 0.69 -8.78 -2.65
C LEU A 99 0.78 -8.65 -1.12
N ASP A 100 1.91 -9.02 -0.52
CA ASP A 100 2.10 -8.95 0.93
C ASP A 100 2.07 -7.48 1.42
N VAL A 101 2.67 -6.57 0.64
CA VAL A 101 2.61 -5.12 0.89
C VAL A 101 1.16 -4.64 0.88
N VAL A 102 0.38 -5.06 -0.12
CA VAL A 102 -1.04 -4.69 -0.29
C VAL A 102 -1.87 -5.18 0.89
N VAL A 103 -1.64 -6.43 1.33
CA VAL A 103 -2.35 -7.01 2.48
C VAL A 103 -1.98 -6.27 3.76
N LEU A 104 -0.70 -6.02 4.02
CA LEU A 104 -0.26 -5.29 5.22
C LEU A 104 -0.80 -3.86 5.25
N PHE A 105 -0.80 -3.16 4.12
CA PHE A 105 -1.38 -1.81 4.01
C PHE A 105 -2.90 -1.79 4.19
N SER A 106 -3.57 -2.92 3.97
CA SER A 106 -4.99 -3.06 4.28
C SER A 106 -5.29 -3.30 5.77
N LEU A 107 -4.28 -3.68 6.55
CA LEU A 107 -4.44 -4.05 7.96
C LEU A 107 -3.88 -2.99 8.93
N VAL A 108 -2.78 -2.35 8.57
CA VAL A 108 -2.05 -1.41 9.44
C VAL A 108 -2.48 0.03 9.14
N PRO A 109 -3.05 0.75 10.12
CA PRO A 109 -3.39 2.16 9.93
C PRO A 109 -2.14 3.05 9.96
N ASN A 110 -2.22 4.21 9.31
CA ASN A 110 -1.17 5.25 9.28
C ASN A 110 0.23 4.70 9.02
N VAL A 111 0.34 3.81 8.02
CA VAL A 111 1.56 3.08 7.72
C VAL A 111 2.46 3.82 6.75
N ASN A 112 3.76 3.76 7.02
CA ASN A 112 4.86 4.13 6.14
C ASN A 112 5.65 2.88 5.76
N CYS A 113 6.40 2.92 4.67
CA CYS A 113 7.21 1.81 4.20
C CYS A 113 8.42 2.33 3.43
N ILE A 114 9.54 1.62 3.54
CA ILE A 114 10.69 1.85 2.67
C ILE A 114 10.41 1.15 1.34
N VAL A 115 10.41 1.92 0.25
CA VAL A 115 10.05 1.43 -1.08
C VAL A 115 11.16 1.67 -2.08
N LYS A 116 11.20 0.88 -3.15
CA LYS A 116 12.19 1.06 -4.23
C LYS A 116 12.05 2.44 -4.86
N GLY A 117 13.12 3.22 -4.91
CA GLY A 117 13.13 4.60 -5.41
C GLY A 117 12.65 4.74 -6.86
N SER A 118 12.79 3.68 -7.68
CA SER A 118 12.24 3.66 -9.05
C SER A 118 10.71 3.76 -9.11
N LEU A 119 9.99 3.33 -8.05
CA LEU A 119 8.54 3.48 -7.96
C LEU A 119 8.12 4.95 -7.91
N GLY A 120 8.93 5.81 -7.29
CA GLY A 120 8.71 7.26 -7.28
C GLY A 120 8.86 7.94 -8.64
N LYS A 121 9.33 7.23 -9.67
CA LYS A 121 9.43 7.71 -11.06
C LYS A 121 8.32 7.15 -11.95
N THR A 122 7.51 6.20 -11.45
CA THR A 122 6.46 5.54 -12.21
C THR A 122 5.26 6.48 -12.38
N PRO A 123 4.77 6.72 -13.62
CA PRO A 123 3.56 7.50 -13.85
C PRO A 123 2.38 6.99 -12.99
N PHE A 124 1.49 7.89 -12.61
CA PHE A 124 0.28 7.61 -11.82
C PHE A 124 0.46 7.24 -10.34
N ILE A 125 1.63 6.72 -9.93
CA ILE A 125 1.88 6.38 -8.52
C ILE A 125 2.95 7.27 -7.86
N HIS A 126 3.70 8.06 -8.65
CA HIS A 126 4.81 8.85 -8.14
C HIS A 126 4.41 9.83 -7.02
N ASN A 127 3.26 10.49 -7.15
CA ASN A 127 2.75 11.41 -6.13
C ASN A 127 2.48 10.68 -4.80
N VAL A 128 1.85 9.50 -4.88
CA VAL A 128 1.57 8.66 -3.72
C VAL A 128 2.87 8.21 -3.06
N VAL A 129 3.78 7.67 -3.86
CA VAL A 129 5.06 7.11 -3.38
C VAL A 129 5.91 8.19 -2.72
N ASN A 130 6.15 9.31 -3.41
CA ASN A 130 7.03 10.36 -2.90
C ASN A 130 6.44 11.12 -1.71
N THR A 131 5.13 11.07 -1.53
CA THR A 131 4.46 11.78 -0.43
C THR A 131 4.30 10.91 0.81
N LEU A 132 3.95 9.62 0.64
CA LEU A 132 3.55 8.75 1.74
C LEU A 132 4.62 7.75 2.17
N PHE A 133 5.64 7.50 1.33
CA PHE A 133 6.64 6.46 1.56
C PHE A 133 8.06 7.01 1.56
N ILE A 134 9.00 6.20 2.04
CA ILE A 134 10.43 6.51 2.10
C ILE A 134 11.13 5.77 0.96
N PRO A 135 11.69 6.46 -0.04
CA PRO A 135 12.42 5.79 -1.11
C PRO A 135 13.78 5.28 -0.62
N ASN A 136 14.13 4.05 -0.97
CA ASN A 136 15.43 3.44 -0.62
C ASN A 136 16.63 4.05 -1.39
N SER A 137 16.39 4.97 -2.30
CA SER A 137 17.43 5.75 -2.99
C SER A 137 18.04 6.85 -2.14
N LEU A 138 17.45 7.15 -0.99
CA LEU A 138 18.02 8.08 0.00
C LEU A 138 19.18 7.40 0.75
N SER A 139 20.05 8.21 1.36
CA SER A 139 21.06 7.70 2.30
C SER A 139 20.37 6.97 3.47
N PHE A 140 21.08 6.04 4.10
CA PHE A 140 20.54 5.33 5.26
C PHE A 140 20.15 6.31 6.39
N GLU A 141 20.98 7.33 6.60
CA GLU A 141 20.72 8.39 7.59
C GLU A 141 19.42 9.14 7.29
N ASP A 142 19.22 9.59 6.05
CA ASP A 142 17.99 10.28 5.65
C ASP A 142 16.74 9.38 5.77
N GLN A 143 16.89 8.08 5.48
CA GLN A 143 15.78 7.14 5.68
C GLN A 143 15.41 7.02 7.15
N MET A 144 16.41 6.95 8.04
CA MET A 144 16.19 6.86 9.49
C MET A 144 15.59 8.13 10.06
N VAL A 145 16.06 9.31 9.62
CA VAL A 145 15.48 10.60 10.02
C VAL A 145 14.01 10.66 9.62
N ARG A 146 13.66 10.35 8.38
CA ARG A 146 12.26 10.36 7.93
C ARG A 146 11.39 9.33 8.62
N ALA A 147 11.95 8.17 8.94
CA ALA A 147 11.24 7.13 9.70
C ALA A 147 10.95 7.60 11.13
N SER A 148 11.95 8.18 11.80
CA SER A 148 11.80 8.72 13.16
C SER A 148 10.77 9.84 13.22
N GLU A 149 10.89 10.84 12.32
CA GLU A 149 9.91 11.94 12.21
C GLU A 149 8.48 11.41 12.01
N GLY A 150 8.32 10.39 11.14
CA GLY A 150 7.02 9.76 10.94
C GLY A 150 6.49 9.09 12.21
N MET A 151 7.34 8.38 12.93
CA MET A 151 6.96 7.71 14.18
C MET A 151 6.58 8.71 15.27
N ASP A 152 7.22 9.87 15.36
CA ASP A 152 6.85 10.96 16.28
C ASP A 152 5.45 11.50 15.97
N HIS A 153 4.99 11.40 14.71
CA HIS A 153 3.63 11.74 14.29
C HIS A 153 2.64 10.55 14.31
N GLY A 154 3.03 9.44 14.95
CA GLY A 154 2.17 8.26 15.12
C GLY A 154 2.12 7.36 13.88
N GLU A 155 3.09 7.47 12.95
CA GLU A 155 3.21 6.56 11.83
C GLU A 155 3.86 5.24 12.28
N SER A 156 3.41 4.12 11.74
CA SER A 156 4.11 2.83 11.87
C SER A 156 4.90 2.53 10.62
N LEU A 157 6.10 1.97 10.75
CA LEU A 157 6.99 1.66 9.64
C LEU A 157 6.96 0.18 9.32
N ILE A 158 6.63 -0.19 8.09
CA ILE A 158 6.80 -1.57 7.60
C ILE A 158 8.17 -1.71 6.95
N ILE A 159 8.90 -2.73 7.37
CA ILE A 159 10.22 -3.09 6.82
C ILE A 159 10.16 -4.53 6.34
N PHE A 160 10.70 -4.75 5.14
CA PHE A 160 10.93 -6.06 4.56
C PHE A 160 12.43 -6.32 4.50
N PRO A 161 13.03 -7.07 5.45
CA PRO A 161 14.49 -7.27 5.50
C PRO A 161 15.05 -8.00 4.28
N GLU A 162 14.23 -8.77 3.59
CA GLU A 162 14.59 -9.52 2.37
C GLU A 162 14.45 -8.68 1.10
N GLY A 163 13.89 -7.48 1.21
CA GLY A 163 13.68 -6.57 0.10
C GLY A 163 14.99 -5.89 -0.31
N THR A 164 15.47 -6.24 -1.45
CA THR A 164 16.59 -5.59 -2.15
C THR A 164 16.07 -4.53 -3.10
#